data_443833d280ead2e103a5177e3bfc3c73
#
_entry.id   443833d280ead2e103a5177e3bfc3c73
#
_cell.length_a   1.000
_cell.length_b   1.000
_cell.length_c   1.000
_cell.angle_alpha   90.00
_cell.angle_beta   90.00
_cell.angle_gamma   90.00
#
_symmetry.space_group_name_H-M   'P 1'
#
loop_
_entity.id
_entity.type
_entity.pdbx_description
1 polymer ?
#
loop_
_entity_poly.entity_id
_entity_poly.type
_entity_poly.pdbx_seq_one_letter_code
_entity_poly.pdbx_strand_id
1 'polypeptide(L)'
;MSALHGKVAIVTGAAGGIGRASALLLAERGAAVLAVDRAPEVIDTAALIAARGGRADAVQADCATEKGVTAFVAQAMRDFGQLDIVHANAGILGAFAPSFDEGPEAFAETLRINLIGPWLAIRAAVPHMGKGGSIICTASVAGMRAGAGGVAYSASKAGVINLVQTCAQLLSGTGIRVNAVAPGLVETGMTQMLFDAARSRGREGKIGQLNPLRRSGEPSEIAEAVAFLASDAASYVNGQVIAVDGGLSTSHPFAPRPAGA
;
A
#
# COMPACT_ATOMS: atom_id res chain seq x y z
N MET A 1 4.71 2.65 25.87
CA MET A 1 3.85 3.58 25.12
C MET A 1 3.69 3.01 23.70
N SER A 2 2.52 3.13 23.11
CA SER A 2 2.28 2.69 21.73
C SER A 2 3.14 3.51 20.76
N ALA A 3 3.74 2.86 19.76
CA ALA A 3 4.76 3.44 18.87
C ALA A 3 4.28 4.63 18.03
N LEU A 4 2.94 4.80 17.87
CA LEU A 4 2.32 5.85 17.05
C LEU A 4 1.36 6.73 17.87
N HIS A 5 1.49 6.71 19.19
CA HIS A 5 0.62 7.51 20.07
C HIS A 5 0.71 9.01 19.73
N GLY A 6 -0.46 9.64 19.53
CA GLY A 6 -0.57 11.05 19.19
C GLY A 6 -0.29 11.38 17.71
N LYS A 7 0.00 10.41 16.86
CA LYS A 7 0.17 10.58 15.41
C LYS A 7 -1.17 10.54 14.69
N VAL A 8 -1.23 11.18 13.52
CA VAL A 8 -2.39 11.16 12.61
C VAL A 8 -1.97 10.53 11.29
N ALA A 9 -2.74 9.56 10.83
CA ALA A 9 -2.49 8.82 9.61
C ALA A 9 -3.65 8.96 8.60
N ILE A 10 -3.33 9.18 7.33
CA ILE A 10 -4.24 8.96 6.20
C ILE A 10 -3.89 7.62 5.56
N VAL A 11 -4.89 6.76 5.34
CA VAL A 11 -4.72 5.49 4.62
C VAL A 11 -5.68 5.45 3.45
N THR A 12 -5.15 5.38 2.21
CA THR A 12 -5.97 5.27 1.00
C THR A 12 -6.15 3.81 0.59
N GLY A 13 -7.27 3.49 -0.07
CA GLY A 13 -7.64 2.10 -0.38
C GLY A 13 -8.00 1.33 0.89
N ALA A 14 -8.60 2.01 1.87
CA ALA A 14 -8.82 1.48 3.21
C ALA A 14 -10.13 0.69 3.38
N ALA A 15 -10.94 0.54 2.33
CA ALA A 15 -12.17 -0.26 2.39
C ALA A 15 -11.91 -1.77 2.52
N GLY A 16 -10.68 -2.26 2.25
CA GLY A 16 -10.37 -3.68 2.32
C GLY A 16 -8.87 -3.98 2.22
N GLY A 17 -8.54 -5.27 2.24
CA GLY A 17 -7.19 -5.79 2.00
C GLY A 17 -6.09 -5.12 2.83
N ILE A 18 -4.98 -4.80 2.19
CA ILE A 18 -3.81 -4.19 2.83
C ILE A 18 -4.15 -2.83 3.47
N GLY A 19 -4.97 -2.01 2.80
CA GLY A 19 -5.34 -0.69 3.32
C GLY A 19 -6.12 -0.78 4.63
N ARG A 20 -7.14 -1.65 4.69
CA ARG A 20 -7.89 -1.89 5.93
C ARG A 20 -7.00 -2.44 7.04
N ALA A 21 -6.16 -3.44 6.73
CA ALA A 21 -5.24 -4.02 7.70
C ALA A 21 -4.26 -2.98 8.25
N SER A 22 -3.73 -2.12 7.38
CA SER A 22 -2.85 -1.01 7.79
C SER A 22 -3.58 0.00 8.67
N ALA A 23 -4.81 0.41 8.29
CA ALA A 23 -5.60 1.35 9.07
C ALA A 23 -5.88 0.83 10.49
N LEU A 24 -6.28 -0.45 10.60
CA LEU A 24 -6.52 -1.11 11.88
C LEU A 24 -5.26 -1.18 12.73
N LEU A 25 -4.13 -1.59 12.16
CA LEU A 25 -2.87 -1.73 12.89
C LEU A 25 -2.29 -0.37 13.31
N LEU A 26 -2.33 0.65 12.45
CA LEU A 26 -1.87 2.00 12.82
C LEU A 26 -2.69 2.55 13.98
N ALA A 27 -4.01 2.34 13.99
CA ALA A 27 -4.87 2.74 15.08
C ALA A 27 -4.58 1.94 16.38
N GLU A 28 -4.37 0.63 16.30
CA GLU A 28 -3.94 -0.22 17.42
C GLU A 28 -2.60 0.25 18.01
N ARG A 29 -1.71 0.75 17.15
CA ARG A 29 -0.43 1.37 17.53
C ARG A 29 -0.58 2.82 18.03
N GLY A 30 -1.80 3.34 18.17
CA GLY A 30 -2.14 4.61 18.83
C GLY A 30 -2.27 5.81 17.89
N ALA A 31 -2.25 5.64 16.58
CA ALA A 31 -2.55 6.72 15.64
C ALA A 31 -4.06 7.00 15.55
N ALA A 32 -4.44 8.26 15.34
CA ALA A 32 -5.75 8.58 14.80
C ALA A 32 -5.71 8.37 13.27
N VAL A 33 -6.74 7.77 12.69
CA VAL A 33 -6.73 7.35 11.28
C VAL A 33 -7.88 7.98 10.50
N LEU A 34 -7.57 8.61 9.38
CA LEU A 34 -8.54 8.90 8.33
C LEU A 34 -8.46 7.78 7.27
N ALA A 35 -9.48 6.94 7.23
CA ALA A 35 -9.64 5.90 6.22
C ALA A 35 -10.27 6.49 4.95
N VAL A 36 -9.63 6.28 3.80
CA VAL A 36 -10.06 6.86 2.51
C VAL A 36 -10.22 5.75 1.47
N ASP A 37 -11.36 5.72 0.79
CA ASP A 37 -11.59 4.84 -0.35
C ASP A 37 -12.69 5.42 -1.26
N ARG A 38 -12.76 4.96 -2.49
CA ARG A 38 -13.91 5.23 -3.37
C ARG A 38 -15.12 4.34 -3.03
N ALA A 39 -14.87 3.19 -2.41
CA ALA A 39 -15.90 2.24 -1.98
C ALA A 39 -16.52 2.69 -0.65
N PRO A 40 -17.87 2.67 -0.52
CA PRO A 40 -18.56 3.09 0.69
C PRO A 40 -18.21 2.23 1.92
N GLU A 41 -17.74 1.00 1.74
CA GLU A 41 -17.30 0.07 2.80
C GLU A 41 -16.10 0.59 3.61
N VAL A 42 -15.52 1.73 3.24
CA VAL A 42 -14.49 2.42 4.04
C VAL A 42 -15.03 2.86 5.40
N ILE A 43 -16.33 3.10 5.51
CA ILE A 43 -17.02 3.44 6.77
C ILE A 43 -16.88 2.29 7.77
N ASP A 44 -16.96 1.04 7.31
CA ASP A 44 -16.81 -0.14 8.16
C ASP A 44 -15.42 -0.20 8.80
N THR A 45 -14.40 0.26 8.08
CA THR A 45 -13.03 0.30 8.62
C THR A 45 -12.91 1.27 9.79
N ALA A 46 -13.48 2.47 9.68
CA ALA A 46 -13.51 3.42 10.78
C ALA A 46 -14.35 2.89 11.96
N ALA A 47 -15.49 2.27 11.69
CA ALA A 47 -16.33 1.64 12.72
C ALA A 47 -15.59 0.51 13.46
N LEU A 48 -14.83 -0.32 12.74
CA LEU A 48 -14.01 -1.39 13.34
C LEU A 48 -12.90 -0.82 14.24
N ILE A 49 -12.27 0.29 13.86
CA ILE A 49 -11.27 0.98 14.68
C ILE A 49 -11.93 1.53 15.96
N ALA A 50 -13.07 2.21 15.82
CA ALA A 50 -13.80 2.77 16.96
C ALA A 50 -14.28 1.68 17.94
N ALA A 51 -14.77 0.54 17.44
CA ALA A 51 -15.17 -0.61 18.25
C ALA A 51 -14.02 -1.21 19.07
N ARG A 52 -12.76 -0.98 18.65
CA ARG A 52 -11.54 -1.40 19.37
C ARG A 52 -10.96 -0.28 20.26
N GLY A 53 -11.69 0.83 20.43
CA GLY A 53 -11.25 1.97 21.24
C GLY A 53 -10.25 2.92 20.56
N GLY A 54 -9.99 2.74 19.26
CA GLY A 54 -9.17 3.65 18.46
C GLY A 54 -9.95 4.89 17.99
N ARG A 55 -9.23 5.90 17.52
CA ARG A 55 -9.80 7.11 16.94
C ARG A 55 -9.69 7.04 15.41
N ALA A 56 -10.81 7.07 14.72
CA ALA A 56 -10.83 7.07 13.25
C ALA A 56 -12.04 7.83 12.70
N ASP A 57 -11.88 8.30 11.47
CA ASP A 57 -12.95 8.77 10.60
C ASP A 57 -12.78 8.16 9.21
N ALA A 58 -13.81 8.24 8.38
CA ALA A 58 -13.80 7.71 7.02
C ALA A 58 -14.30 8.74 6.02
N VAL A 59 -13.72 8.71 4.80
CA VAL A 59 -14.18 9.52 3.70
C VAL A 59 -14.22 8.73 2.41
N GLN A 60 -15.35 8.83 1.70
CA GLN A 60 -15.48 8.29 0.35
C GLN A 60 -14.91 9.29 -0.65
N ALA A 61 -13.77 8.96 -1.28
CA ALA A 61 -13.12 9.83 -2.25
C ALA A 61 -12.33 9.04 -3.30
N ASP A 62 -12.21 9.60 -4.51
CA ASP A 62 -11.25 9.10 -5.52
C ASP A 62 -9.85 9.64 -5.20
N CYS A 63 -8.97 8.74 -4.76
CA CYS A 63 -7.58 9.02 -4.39
C CYS A 63 -6.69 9.39 -5.60
N ALA A 64 -7.19 9.27 -6.81
CA ALA A 64 -6.45 9.58 -8.04
C ALA A 64 -6.96 10.84 -8.76
N THR A 65 -7.69 11.70 -8.03
CA THR A 65 -8.10 13.03 -8.49
C THR A 65 -7.58 14.11 -7.54
N GLU A 66 -7.19 15.25 -8.11
CA GLU A 66 -6.71 16.39 -7.31
C GLU A 66 -7.78 16.87 -6.31
N LYS A 67 -9.04 16.95 -6.75
CA LYS A 67 -10.19 17.33 -5.91
C LYS A 67 -10.36 16.37 -4.72
N GLY A 68 -10.33 15.06 -4.98
CA GLY A 68 -10.48 14.04 -3.93
C GLY A 68 -9.34 14.10 -2.92
N VAL A 69 -8.09 14.18 -3.41
CA VAL A 69 -6.90 14.23 -2.55
C VAL A 69 -6.89 15.50 -1.69
N THR A 70 -7.15 16.67 -2.27
CA THR A 70 -7.22 17.93 -1.52
C THR A 70 -8.32 17.88 -0.46
N ALA A 71 -9.47 17.28 -0.79
CA ALA A 71 -10.59 17.19 0.14
C ALA A 71 -10.26 16.32 1.37
N PHE A 72 -9.70 15.14 1.18
CA PHE A 72 -9.41 14.26 2.32
C PHE A 72 -8.21 14.74 3.16
N VAL A 73 -7.21 15.39 2.57
CA VAL A 73 -6.12 16.02 3.35
C VAL A 73 -6.67 17.16 4.19
N ALA A 74 -7.51 18.03 3.60
CA ALA A 74 -8.18 19.11 4.34
C ALA A 74 -9.08 18.56 5.46
N GLN A 75 -9.75 17.42 5.26
CA GLN A 75 -10.54 16.77 6.30
C GLN A 75 -9.65 16.29 7.44
N ALA A 76 -8.53 15.61 7.17
CA ALA A 76 -7.61 15.19 8.22
C ALA A 76 -7.13 16.38 9.07
N MET A 77 -6.80 17.50 8.44
CA MET A 77 -6.40 18.71 9.15
C MET A 77 -7.51 19.31 9.99
N ARG A 78 -8.76 19.31 9.53
CA ARG A 78 -9.92 19.81 10.32
C ARG A 78 -10.23 18.92 11.52
N ASP A 79 -10.22 17.59 11.33
CA ASP A 79 -10.78 16.66 12.30
C ASP A 79 -9.74 16.21 13.33
N PHE A 80 -8.45 16.23 12.94
CA PHE A 80 -7.34 15.79 13.80
C PHE A 80 -6.31 16.88 14.10
N GLY A 81 -6.25 17.96 13.32
CA GLY A 81 -5.39 19.13 13.57
C GLY A 81 -3.94 18.98 13.12
N GLN A 82 -3.53 17.81 12.65
CA GLN A 82 -2.16 17.50 12.18
C GLN A 82 -2.16 16.37 11.18
N LEU A 83 -1.02 16.13 10.51
CA LEU A 83 -0.78 15.01 9.61
C LEU A 83 0.66 14.52 9.75
N ASP A 84 0.85 13.28 10.17
CA ASP A 84 2.16 12.67 10.40
C ASP A 84 2.46 11.53 9.44
N ILE A 85 1.44 10.78 9.04
CA ILE A 85 1.60 9.54 8.28
C ILE A 85 0.65 9.56 7.08
N VAL A 86 1.17 9.19 5.91
CA VAL A 86 0.36 8.91 4.72
C VAL A 86 0.71 7.52 4.20
N HIS A 87 -0.27 6.62 4.16
CA HIS A 87 -0.16 5.37 3.45
C HIS A 87 -0.92 5.47 2.12
N ALA A 88 -0.21 5.81 1.05
CA ALA A 88 -0.72 5.85 -0.31
C ALA A 88 -0.79 4.43 -0.89
N ASN A 89 -1.90 3.75 -0.58
CA ASN A 89 -2.08 2.32 -0.87
C ASN A 89 -3.13 2.05 -1.96
N ALA A 90 -4.08 2.95 -2.21
CA ALA A 90 -5.10 2.77 -3.23
C ALA A 90 -4.50 2.34 -4.58
N GLY A 91 -5.12 1.35 -5.21
CA GLY A 91 -4.64 0.83 -6.49
C GLY A 91 -5.60 -0.16 -7.12
N ILE A 92 -5.40 -0.46 -8.38
CA ILE A 92 -6.11 -1.48 -9.16
C ILE A 92 -5.12 -2.40 -9.85
N LEU A 93 -5.56 -3.61 -10.18
CA LEU A 93 -4.74 -4.58 -10.92
C LEU A 93 -4.66 -4.25 -12.42
N GLY A 94 -5.65 -3.50 -12.94
CA GLY A 94 -5.80 -3.25 -14.36
C GLY A 94 -6.19 -4.52 -15.14
N ALA A 95 -5.89 -4.56 -16.42
CA ALA A 95 -6.07 -5.76 -17.22
C ALA A 95 -5.07 -6.82 -16.79
N PHE A 96 -5.56 -7.98 -16.38
CA PHE A 96 -4.73 -9.12 -15.97
C PHE A 96 -4.29 -9.99 -17.17
N ALA A 97 -4.30 -9.45 -18.37
CA ALA A 97 -3.87 -10.18 -19.52
C ALA A 97 -2.35 -10.05 -19.72
N PRO A 98 -1.60 -11.14 -19.87
CA PRO A 98 -0.20 -11.09 -20.27
C PRO A 98 -0.09 -10.84 -21.79
N SER A 99 -0.96 -9.99 -22.34
CA SER A 99 -1.07 -9.72 -23.76
C SER A 99 -0.93 -8.23 -24.04
N PHE A 100 -0.56 -7.90 -25.27
CA PHE A 100 -0.57 -6.52 -25.76
C PHE A 100 -1.97 -6.02 -26.15
N ASP A 101 -3.03 -6.75 -25.75
CA ASP A 101 -4.43 -6.39 -26.07
C ASP A 101 -5.01 -5.33 -25.13
N GLU A 102 -4.28 -4.92 -24.08
CA GLU A 102 -4.69 -3.83 -23.22
C GLU A 102 -4.68 -2.50 -23.99
N GLY A 103 -5.87 -1.89 -24.14
CA GLY A 103 -6.00 -0.61 -24.83
C GLY A 103 -5.32 0.55 -24.06
N PRO A 104 -4.94 1.63 -24.77
CA PRO A 104 -4.23 2.76 -24.16
C PRO A 104 -5.01 3.45 -23.05
N GLU A 105 -6.34 3.47 -23.13
CA GLU A 105 -7.21 4.07 -22.11
C GLU A 105 -7.17 3.27 -20.79
N ALA A 106 -7.22 1.94 -20.86
CA ALA A 106 -7.12 1.06 -19.70
C ALA A 106 -5.70 1.14 -19.07
N PHE A 107 -4.68 1.21 -19.92
CA PHE A 107 -3.30 1.43 -19.50
C PHE A 107 -3.17 2.77 -18.75
N ALA A 108 -3.68 3.87 -19.34
CA ALA A 108 -3.64 5.20 -18.74
C ALA A 108 -4.39 5.26 -17.41
N GLU A 109 -5.56 4.59 -17.31
CA GLU A 109 -6.33 4.53 -16.07
C GLU A 109 -5.57 3.79 -14.96
N THR A 110 -4.87 2.71 -15.30
CA THR A 110 -4.01 2.00 -14.35
C THR A 110 -2.88 2.90 -13.83
N LEU A 111 -2.24 3.66 -14.70
CA LEU A 111 -1.22 4.65 -14.30
C LEU A 111 -1.83 5.78 -13.47
N ARG A 112 -3.01 6.27 -13.86
CA ARG A 112 -3.69 7.34 -13.13
C ARG A 112 -3.92 6.95 -11.67
N ILE A 113 -4.44 5.76 -11.44
CA ILE A 113 -4.75 5.32 -10.08
C ILE A 113 -3.48 4.92 -9.32
N ASN A 114 -2.64 4.07 -9.92
CA ASN A 114 -1.54 3.43 -9.19
C ASN A 114 -0.30 4.30 -9.04
N LEU A 115 -0.09 5.30 -9.90
CA LEU A 115 1.11 6.15 -9.91
C LEU A 115 0.78 7.62 -9.66
N ILE A 116 -0.17 8.20 -10.43
CA ILE A 116 -0.53 9.61 -10.24
C ILE A 116 -1.24 9.80 -8.90
N GLY A 117 -2.09 8.88 -8.46
CA GLY A 117 -2.74 8.92 -7.15
C GLY A 117 -1.76 9.08 -5.98
N PRO A 118 -0.76 8.19 -5.82
CA PRO A 118 0.30 8.36 -4.82
C PRO A 118 1.05 9.68 -4.92
N TRP A 119 1.39 10.12 -6.14
CA TRP A 119 2.03 11.43 -6.33
C TRP A 119 1.16 12.59 -5.84
N LEU A 120 -0.13 12.58 -6.16
CA LEU A 120 -1.09 13.58 -5.69
C LEU A 120 -1.17 13.59 -4.15
N ALA A 121 -1.22 12.40 -3.53
CA ALA A 121 -1.24 12.27 -2.09
C ALA A 121 0.01 12.85 -1.43
N ILE A 122 1.20 12.56 -1.96
CA ILE A 122 2.47 13.14 -1.49
C ILE A 122 2.43 14.66 -1.61
N ARG A 123 2.10 15.17 -2.81
CA ARG A 123 2.05 16.61 -3.11
C ARG A 123 1.13 17.38 -2.18
N ALA A 124 -0.05 16.83 -1.89
CA ALA A 124 -1.04 17.50 -1.06
C ALA A 124 -0.71 17.38 0.44
N ALA A 125 -0.09 16.28 0.88
CA ALA A 125 0.21 16.04 2.29
C ALA A 125 1.42 16.82 2.78
N VAL A 126 2.49 16.90 2.00
CA VAL A 126 3.79 17.49 2.40
C VAL A 126 3.67 18.89 3.02
N PRO A 127 2.86 19.85 2.52
CA PRO A 127 2.71 21.16 3.14
C PRO A 127 2.12 21.14 4.56
N HIS A 128 1.49 20.05 4.96
CA HIS A 128 0.83 19.87 6.26
C HIS A 128 1.62 18.96 7.21
N MET A 129 2.74 18.38 6.74
CA MET A 129 3.57 17.46 7.54
C MET A 129 4.75 18.21 8.18
N GLY A 130 5.04 17.88 9.44
CA GLY A 130 6.20 18.36 10.18
C GLY A 130 7.40 17.41 10.14
N LYS A 131 8.46 17.74 10.88
CA LYS A 131 9.61 16.86 11.09
C LYS A 131 9.16 15.53 11.69
N GLY A 132 9.68 14.43 11.16
CA GLY A 132 9.31 13.08 11.57
C GLY A 132 8.09 12.54 10.81
N GLY A 133 7.58 13.27 9.82
CA GLY A 133 6.54 12.79 8.92
C GLY A 133 6.99 11.55 8.12
N SER A 134 6.06 10.63 7.84
CA SER A 134 6.35 9.40 7.09
C SER A 134 5.31 9.16 6.02
N ILE A 135 5.76 9.02 4.78
CA ILE A 135 4.94 8.67 3.62
C ILE A 135 5.34 7.27 3.18
N ILE A 136 4.36 6.39 3.06
CA ILE A 136 4.55 5.01 2.62
C ILE A 136 3.69 4.77 1.39
N CYS A 137 4.29 4.33 0.28
CA CYS A 137 3.57 3.96 -0.92
C CYS A 137 3.50 2.44 -1.06
N THR A 138 2.39 1.92 -1.53
CA THR A 138 2.27 0.50 -1.89
C THR A 138 2.72 0.29 -3.34
N ALA A 139 3.98 -0.16 -3.51
CA ALA A 139 4.50 -0.67 -4.75
C ALA A 139 4.02 -2.12 -5.00
N SER A 140 4.84 -2.98 -5.55
CA SER A 140 4.61 -4.42 -5.72
C SER A 140 5.91 -5.10 -6.14
N VAL A 141 6.02 -6.40 -5.90
CA VAL A 141 7.04 -7.24 -6.54
C VAL A 141 6.97 -7.15 -8.07
N ALA A 142 5.79 -6.85 -8.64
CA ALA A 142 5.61 -6.63 -10.07
C ALA A 142 6.37 -5.41 -10.62
N GLY A 143 6.67 -4.42 -9.77
CA GLY A 143 7.55 -3.29 -10.12
C GLY A 143 9.05 -3.63 -10.04
N MET A 144 9.41 -4.76 -9.44
CA MET A 144 10.79 -5.20 -9.22
C MET A 144 11.19 -6.37 -10.12
N ARG A 145 10.21 -7.19 -10.56
CA ARG A 145 10.43 -8.43 -11.26
C ARG A 145 9.44 -8.60 -12.41
N ALA A 146 9.92 -8.94 -13.59
CA ALA A 146 9.08 -9.26 -14.74
C ALA A 146 8.21 -10.50 -14.48
N GLY A 147 7.02 -10.52 -15.06
CA GLY A 147 6.10 -11.66 -15.00
C GLY A 147 5.30 -11.79 -13.71
N ALA A 148 5.37 -10.80 -12.81
CA ALA A 148 4.62 -10.80 -11.57
C ALA A 148 3.30 -9.98 -11.65
N GLY A 149 2.98 -9.41 -12.80
CA GLY A 149 1.75 -8.65 -13.07
C GLY A 149 1.59 -8.31 -14.54
N GLY A 150 0.43 -7.74 -14.91
CA GLY A 150 0.19 -7.20 -16.25
C GLY A 150 1.11 -6.03 -16.59
N VAL A 151 1.13 -5.62 -17.87
CA VAL A 151 2.10 -4.61 -18.36
C VAL A 151 1.88 -3.25 -17.68
N ALA A 152 0.65 -2.71 -17.72
CA ALA A 152 0.33 -1.42 -17.09
C ALA A 152 0.55 -1.44 -15.59
N TYR A 153 0.12 -2.53 -14.92
CA TYR A 153 0.33 -2.70 -13.49
C TYR A 153 1.81 -2.67 -13.12
N SER A 154 2.63 -3.49 -13.79
CA SER A 154 4.07 -3.57 -13.53
C SER A 154 4.76 -2.24 -13.78
N ALA A 155 4.44 -1.57 -14.90
CA ALA A 155 4.95 -0.24 -15.21
C ALA A 155 4.56 0.80 -14.13
N SER A 156 3.28 0.78 -13.69
CA SER A 156 2.82 1.69 -12.64
C SER A 156 3.57 1.47 -11.31
N LYS A 157 3.81 0.21 -10.93
CA LYS A 157 4.48 -0.13 -9.66
C LYS A 157 5.99 0.10 -9.71
N ALA A 158 6.63 -0.05 -10.87
CA ALA A 158 8.01 0.41 -11.10
C ALA A 158 8.10 1.94 -11.02
N GLY A 159 7.11 2.65 -11.56
CA GLY A 159 6.99 4.10 -11.43
C GLY A 159 6.88 4.55 -9.97
N VAL A 160 6.11 3.85 -9.13
CA VAL A 160 6.00 4.14 -7.68
C VAL A 160 7.36 3.97 -6.98
N ILE A 161 8.15 2.96 -7.32
CA ILE A 161 9.49 2.76 -6.77
C ILE A 161 10.37 3.98 -7.05
N ASN A 162 10.41 4.46 -8.30
CA ASN A 162 11.20 5.63 -8.67
C ASN A 162 10.62 6.93 -8.07
N LEU A 163 9.29 7.07 -8.02
CA LEU A 163 8.62 8.19 -7.38
C LEU A 163 9.04 8.36 -5.91
N VAL A 164 9.08 7.27 -5.16
CA VAL A 164 9.51 7.25 -3.76
C VAL A 164 10.95 7.74 -3.61
N GLN A 165 11.88 7.24 -4.41
CA GLN A 165 13.29 7.64 -4.39
C GLN A 165 13.44 9.14 -4.71
N THR A 166 12.75 9.60 -5.75
CA THR A 166 12.78 11.01 -6.19
C THR A 166 12.18 11.94 -5.14
N CYS A 167 11.03 11.58 -4.55
CA CYS A 167 10.39 12.38 -3.51
C CYS A 167 11.23 12.41 -2.21
N ALA A 168 11.87 11.30 -1.83
CA ALA A 168 12.78 11.28 -0.70
C ALA A 168 13.95 12.25 -0.87
N GLN A 169 14.49 12.38 -2.09
CA GLN A 169 15.54 13.34 -2.42
C GLN A 169 15.01 14.78 -2.41
N LEU A 170 13.82 15.05 -2.97
CA LEU A 170 13.21 16.37 -3.02
C LEU A 170 12.90 16.92 -1.62
N LEU A 171 12.60 16.03 -0.66
CA LEU A 171 12.30 16.39 0.73
C LEU A 171 13.54 16.45 1.63
N SER A 172 14.74 16.50 1.04
CA SER A 172 15.99 16.59 1.78
C SER A 172 15.97 17.77 2.78
N GLY A 173 16.39 17.52 4.01
CA GLY A 173 16.45 18.53 5.08
C GLY A 173 15.10 18.82 5.79
N THR A 174 13.97 18.32 5.30
CA THR A 174 12.66 18.54 5.94
C THR A 174 12.43 17.61 7.15
N GLY A 175 13.09 16.45 7.18
CA GLY A 175 12.85 15.39 8.15
C GLY A 175 11.63 14.51 7.82
N ILE A 176 10.99 14.71 6.64
CA ILE A 176 9.93 13.83 6.12
C ILE A 176 10.57 12.68 5.36
N ARG A 177 10.16 11.45 5.66
CA ARG A 177 10.63 10.24 4.99
C ARG A 177 9.61 9.74 3.98
N VAL A 178 10.09 9.24 2.84
CA VAL A 178 9.25 8.62 1.82
C VAL A 178 9.80 7.25 1.49
N ASN A 179 9.00 6.19 1.69
CA ASN A 179 9.39 4.81 1.46
C ASN A 179 8.27 4.05 0.75
N ALA A 180 8.54 2.83 0.33
CA ALA A 180 7.54 1.93 -0.21
C ALA A 180 7.59 0.55 0.46
N VAL A 181 6.44 -0.12 0.49
CA VAL A 181 6.35 -1.56 0.63
C VAL A 181 6.08 -2.18 -0.74
N ALA A 182 6.68 -3.32 -1.02
CA ALA A 182 6.47 -4.09 -2.25
C ALA A 182 5.92 -5.48 -1.89
N PRO A 183 4.58 -5.63 -1.80
CA PRO A 183 3.95 -6.91 -1.52
C PRO A 183 4.19 -7.94 -2.62
N GLY A 184 4.32 -9.22 -2.22
CA GLY A 184 4.16 -10.36 -3.10
C GLY A 184 2.69 -10.68 -3.36
N LEU A 185 2.38 -11.98 -3.57
CA LEU A 185 0.99 -12.42 -3.69
C LEU A 185 0.34 -12.47 -2.30
N VAL A 186 -0.62 -11.58 -2.07
CA VAL A 186 -1.40 -11.45 -0.84
C VAL A 186 -2.88 -11.69 -1.14
N GLU A 187 -3.57 -12.44 -0.30
CA GLU A 187 -5.01 -12.67 -0.46
C GLU A 187 -5.80 -11.42 -0.05
N THR A 188 -6.40 -10.78 -1.03
CA THR A 188 -7.20 -9.55 -0.89
C THR A 188 -8.33 -9.56 -1.91
N GLY A 189 -9.29 -8.64 -1.79
CA GLY A 189 -10.34 -8.49 -2.80
C GLY A 189 -9.78 -8.28 -4.22
N MET A 190 -8.62 -7.63 -4.36
CA MET A 190 -7.95 -7.42 -5.66
C MET A 190 -7.47 -8.74 -6.29
N THR A 191 -7.02 -9.70 -5.50
CA THR A 191 -6.45 -10.98 -5.95
C THR A 191 -7.42 -12.15 -5.80
N GLN A 192 -8.62 -11.91 -5.26
CA GLN A 192 -9.61 -12.94 -4.92
C GLN A 192 -9.90 -13.88 -6.08
N MET A 193 -10.03 -13.34 -7.30
CA MET A 193 -10.28 -14.14 -8.51
C MET A 193 -9.21 -15.21 -8.76
N LEU A 194 -7.95 -14.94 -8.38
CA LEU A 194 -6.85 -15.90 -8.54
C LEU A 194 -6.97 -17.04 -7.52
N PHE A 195 -7.32 -16.67 -6.28
CA PHE A 195 -7.52 -17.65 -5.20
C PHE A 195 -8.75 -18.52 -5.48
N ASP A 196 -9.86 -17.93 -5.93
CA ASP A 196 -11.08 -18.68 -6.26
C ASP A 196 -10.88 -19.60 -7.46
N ALA A 197 -10.14 -19.15 -8.48
CA ALA A 197 -9.77 -19.98 -9.60
C ALA A 197 -8.83 -21.14 -9.23
N ALA A 198 -7.98 -20.98 -8.24
CA ALA A 198 -7.16 -22.05 -7.70
C ALA A 198 -7.99 -23.03 -6.86
N ARG A 199 -8.87 -22.53 -6.00
CA ARG A 199 -9.80 -23.33 -5.18
C ARG A 199 -10.72 -24.18 -6.05
N SER A 200 -11.36 -23.60 -7.05
CA SER A 200 -12.26 -24.33 -7.95
C SER A 200 -11.60 -25.47 -8.73
N ARG A 201 -10.26 -25.42 -8.88
CA ARG A 201 -9.46 -26.43 -9.55
C ARG A 201 -8.72 -27.38 -8.62
N GLY A 202 -8.95 -27.29 -7.30
CA GLY A 202 -8.22 -28.09 -6.30
C GLY A 202 -6.71 -27.81 -6.28
N ARG A 203 -6.30 -26.57 -6.62
CA ARG A 203 -4.90 -26.15 -6.74
C ARG A 203 -4.47 -25.15 -5.69
N GLU A 204 -5.16 -25.02 -4.59
CA GLU A 204 -4.84 -24.11 -3.49
C GLU A 204 -3.39 -24.26 -3.00
N GLY A 205 -2.94 -25.51 -2.83
CA GLY A 205 -1.56 -25.81 -2.45
C GLY A 205 -0.47 -25.35 -3.45
N LYS A 206 -0.88 -24.83 -4.63
CA LYS A 206 0.06 -24.23 -5.60
C LYS A 206 0.20 -22.71 -5.46
N ILE A 207 -0.68 -22.08 -4.67
CA ILE A 207 -0.61 -20.64 -4.42
C ILE A 207 0.66 -20.35 -3.60
N GLY A 208 1.41 -19.35 -4.03
CA GLY A 208 2.65 -18.96 -3.35
C GLY A 208 3.87 -19.86 -3.57
N GLN A 209 3.76 -20.97 -4.33
CA GLN A 209 4.87 -21.93 -4.53
C GLN A 209 6.08 -21.33 -5.27
N LEU A 210 5.95 -20.14 -5.85
CA LEU A 210 7.05 -19.44 -6.52
C LEU A 210 7.95 -18.68 -5.55
N ASN A 211 7.50 -18.41 -4.33
CA ASN A 211 8.36 -17.79 -3.32
C ASN A 211 8.95 -18.83 -2.37
N PRO A 212 10.10 -18.57 -1.73
CA PRO A 212 10.77 -19.47 -0.80
C PRO A 212 9.94 -19.91 0.40
N LEU A 213 9.01 -19.05 0.90
CA LEU A 213 8.10 -19.40 2.00
C LEU A 213 6.93 -20.29 1.57
N ARG A 214 6.74 -20.46 0.25
CA ARG A 214 5.74 -21.36 -0.38
C ARG A 214 4.29 -21.13 0.09
N ARG A 215 3.93 -19.90 0.37
CA ARG A 215 2.57 -19.49 0.69
C ARG A 215 2.28 -18.08 0.19
N SER A 216 1.02 -17.71 0.13
CA SER A 216 0.62 -16.30 0.02
C SER A 216 0.94 -15.56 1.32
N GLY A 217 1.07 -14.24 1.22
CA GLY A 217 1.09 -13.37 2.38
C GLY A 217 -0.32 -13.01 2.83
N GLU A 218 -0.42 -12.52 4.07
CA GLU A 218 -1.62 -11.96 4.65
C GLU A 218 -1.55 -10.42 4.64
N PRO A 219 -2.69 -9.70 4.51
CA PRO A 219 -2.70 -8.24 4.61
C PRO A 219 -2.04 -7.68 5.87
N SER A 220 -2.15 -8.38 6.99
CA SER A 220 -1.53 -8.06 8.28
C SER A 220 0.00 -8.04 8.21
N GLU A 221 0.62 -8.93 7.43
CA GLU A 221 2.08 -8.99 7.29
C GLU A 221 2.61 -7.76 6.54
N ILE A 222 1.85 -7.25 5.58
CA ILE A 222 2.18 -5.99 4.89
C ILE A 222 1.98 -4.80 5.83
N ALA A 223 0.88 -4.82 6.61
CA ALA A 223 0.58 -3.77 7.58
C ALA A 223 1.67 -3.60 8.63
N GLU A 224 2.33 -4.69 9.07
CA GLU A 224 3.47 -4.63 10.00
C GLU A 224 4.66 -3.85 9.39
N ALA A 225 4.98 -4.07 8.13
CA ALA A 225 6.04 -3.30 7.44
C ALA A 225 5.64 -1.82 7.29
N VAL A 226 4.37 -1.53 7.01
CA VAL A 226 3.84 -0.17 6.96
C VAL A 226 3.96 0.50 8.33
N ALA A 227 3.56 -0.18 9.40
CA ALA A 227 3.64 0.36 10.77
C ALA A 227 5.09 0.57 11.22
N PHE A 228 6.03 -0.30 10.84
CA PHE A 228 7.47 -0.07 11.04
C PHE A 228 7.93 1.21 10.35
N LEU A 229 7.64 1.36 9.05
CA LEU A 229 8.04 2.53 8.27
C LEU A 229 7.38 3.83 8.77
N ALA A 230 6.16 3.74 9.32
CA ALA A 230 5.45 4.86 9.93
C ALA A 230 6.06 5.32 11.25
N SER A 231 6.78 4.46 11.96
CA SER A 231 7.31 4.70 13.30
C SER A 231 8.70 5.32 13.32
N ASP A 232 9.11 5.79 14.49
CA ASP A 232 10.47 6.30 14.73
C ASP A 232 11.54 5.19 14.67
N ALA A 233 11.16 3.91 14.76
CA ALA A 233 12.07 2.79 14.53
C ALA A 233 12.66 2.80 13.11
N ALA A 234 11.98 3.42 12.14
CA ALA A 234 12.44 3.63 10.78
C ALA A 234 13.04 5.03 10.53
N SER A 235 13.47 5.74 11.56
CA SER A 235 13.94 7.14 11.47
C SER A 235 15.12 7.35 10.50
N TYR A 236 15.90 6.32 10.22
CA TYR A 236 17.02 6.36 9.25
C TYR A 236 16.73 5.60 7.94
N VAL A 237 15.46 5.20 7.71
CA VAL A 237 15.01 4.54 6.49
C VAL A 237 14.30 5.56 5.62
N ASN A 238 14.91 5.94 4.50
CA ASN A 238 14.36 6.93 3.56
C ASN A 238 14.70 6.54 2.11
N GLY A 239 13.75 6.71 1.19
CA GLY A 239 13.91 6.36 -0.22
C GLY A 239 13.98 4.86 -0.50
N GLN A 240 13.58 4.01 0.45
CA GLN A 240 13.72 2.56 0.36
C GLN A 240 12.42 1.86 -0.07
N VAL A 241 12.59 0.69 -0.68
CA VAL A 241 11.51 -0.23 -1.02
C VAL A 241 11.72 -1.52 -0.23
N ILE A 242 10.80 -1.81 0.69
CA ILE A 242 10.84 -3.04 1.48
C ILE A 242 9.95 -4.09 0.80
N ALA A 243 10.56 -5.13 0.25
CA ALA A 243 9.84 -6.27 -0.27
C ALA A 243 9.26 -7.11 0.88
N VAL A 244 7.94 -7.37 0.82
CA VAL A 244 7.22 -8.23 1.77
C VAL A 244 6.52 -9.29 0.92
N ASP A 245 7.29 -10.26 0.41
CA ASP A 245 6.93 -11.12 -0.71
C ASP A 245 7.29 -12.59 -0.53
N GLY A 246 7.68 -13.00 0.68
CA GLY A 246 8.12 -14.36 0.97
C GLY A 246 9.42 -14.75 0.26
N GLY A 247 10.22 -13.76 -0.21
CA GLY A 247 11.47 -13.95 -0.95
C GLY A 247 11.27 -14.09 -2.46
N LEU A 248 10.08 -13.78 -3.00
CA LEU A 248 9.79 -13.93 -4.43
C LEU A 248 10.72 -13.07 -5.30
N SER A 249 10.99 -11.83 -4.92
CA SER A 249 11.83 -10.90 -5.69
C SER A 249 13.30 -11.33 -5.76
N THR A 250 13.78 -12.06 -4.75
CA THR A 250 15.18 -12.49 -4.61
C THR A 250 15.42 -13.96 -4.93
N SER A 251 14.36 -14.73 -5.22
CA SER A 251 14.48 -16.16 -5.51
C SER A 251 14.89 -16.44 -6.95
N HIS A 252 15.71 -17.47 -7.13
CA HIS A 252 16.01 -18.04 -8.43
C HIS A 252 15.03 -19.18 -8.76
N PRO A 253 14.40 -19.23 -9.96
CA PRO A 253 13.38 -20.22 -10.29
C PRO A 253 13.86 -21.67 -10.26
N PHE A 254 15.18 -21.89 -10.36
CA PHE A 254 15.82 -23.20 -10.35
C PHE A 254 16.58 -23.50 -9.04
N ALA A 255 16.25 -22.80 -7.95
CA ALA A 255 16.86 -23.12 -6.65
C ALA A 255 16.59 -24.60 -6.30
N PRO A 256 17.63 -25.37 -5.90
CA PRO A 256 17.45 -26.77 -5.54
C PRO A 256 16.45 -26.90 -4.39
N ARG A 257 15.53 -27.85 -4.50
CA ARG A 257 14.70 -28.22 -3.35
C ARG A 257 15.56 -28.97 -2.33
N PRO A 258 15.45 -28.68 -1.03
CA PRO A 258 16.05 -29.52 -0.03
C PRO A 258 15.62 -30.98 -0.24
N ALA A 259 16.54 -31.91 -0.15
CA ALA A 259 16.22 -33.35 -0.21
C ALA A 259 15.24 -33.66 0.93
N GLY A 260 14.03 -34.12 0.59
CA GLY A 260 13.02 -34.54 1.57
C GLY A 260 11.98 -33.47 1.93
N ALA A 261 11.86 -32.38 1.17
CA ALA A 261 10.75 -31.40 1.29
C ALA A 261 9.67 -31.64 0.26
#